data_233943277abd630868362cb991e114db
#
_entry.id   233943277abd630868362cb991e114db
#
_cell.length_a   1.000
_cell.length_b   1.000
_cell.length_c   1.000
_cell.angle_alpha   90.00
_cell.angle_beta   90.00
_cell.angle_gamma   90.00
#
_symmetry.space_group_name_H-M   'P 1'
#
loop_
_entity.id
_entity.type
_entity.pdbx_description
1 polymer ?
#
loop_
_entity_poly.entity_id
_entity_poly.type
_entity_poly.pdbx_seq_one_letter_code
_entity_poly.pdbx_strand_id
1 'polypeptide(L)'
;MINKIKNINQETCVGVAVFLLRVVAGIVFIQNGGLKLFGWFGGMPGGMELSTLIFTAGILEFFGGLAILLGFFTRPVAFTLSGMMAVAYFIGHASQGHFFVPLANQGQPAVLLCFIFLFFAAYGAGKWSIDKKLQK
;
A
#
# COMPACT_ATOMS: atom_id res chain seq x y z
N MET A 1 31.29 12.93 -19.31
CA MET A 1 30.50 11.96 -20.11
C MET A 1 30.14 10.72 -19.32
N ILE A 2 31.05 10.06 -18.65
CA ILE A 2 30.80 8.85 -17.82
C ILE A 2 29.79 9.11 -16.68
N ASN A 3 29.88 10.25 -15.97
CA ASN A 3 28.95 10.60 -14.90
C ASN A 3 27.52 10.84 -15.42
N LYS A 4 27.37 11.35 -16.63
CA LYS A 4 26.06 11.58 -17.26
C LYS A 4 25.35 10.27 -17.65
N ILE A 5 26.13 9.30 -18.16
CA ILE A 5 25.63 7.97 -18.51
C ILE A 5 25.25 7.19 -17.25
N LYS A 6 26.05 7.30 -16.16
CA LYS A 6 25.76 6.67 -14.86
C LYS A 6 24.48 7.22 -14.24
N ASN A 7 24.25 8.52 -14.32
CA ASN A 7 23.04 9.17 -13.81
C ASN A 7 21.79 8.75 -14.61
N ILE A 8 21.86 8.67 -15.93
CA ILE A 8 20.73 8.23 -16.78
C ILE A 8 20.30 6.81 -16.41
N ASN A 9 21.26 5.89 -16.23
CA ASN A 9 20.97 4.51 -15.84
C ASN A 9 20.34 4.44 -14.44
N GLN A 10 20.86 5.21 -13.48
CA GLN A 10 20.34 5.22 -12.11
C GLN A 10 18.91 5.74 -12.05
N GLU A 11 18.59 6.85 -12.71
CA GLU A 11 17.22 7.39 -12.76
C GLU A 11 16.23 6.43 -13.40
N THR A 12 16.66 5.73 -14.44
CA THR A 12 15.82 4.73 -15.10
C THR A 12 15.57 3.53 -14.19
N CYS A 13 16.60 3.00 -13.54
CA CYS A 13 16.47 1.89 -12.61
C CYS A 13 15.56 2.23 -11.42
N VAL A 14 15.74 3.40 -10.84
CA VAL A 14 14.87 3.89 -9.75
C VAL A 14 13.43 4.04 -10.25
N GLY A 15 13.22 4.60 -11.43
CA GLY A 15 11.88 4.75 -12.01
C GLY A 15 11.18 3.41 -12.23
N VAL A 16 11.90 2.38 -12.68
CA VAL A 16 11.36 1.01 -12.83
C VAL A 16 11.05 0.40 -11.47
N ALA A 17 11.96 0.52 -10.50
CA ALA A 17 11.77 -0.02 -9.15
C ALA A 17 10.54 0.61 -8.46
N VAL A 18 10.37 1.92 -8.56
CA VAL A 18 9.20 2.64 -8.02
C VAL A 18 7.90 2.19 -8.71
N PHE A 19 7.92 2.02 -10.03
CA PHE A 19 6.77 1.51 -10.78
C PHE A 19 6.38 0.11 -10.31
N LEU A 20 7.33 -0.81 -10.21
CA LEU A 20 7.08 -2.19 -9.76
C LEU A 20 6.60 -2.23 -8.32
N LEU A 21 7.21 -1.44 -7.42
CA LEU A 21 6.78 -1.35 -6.03
C LEU A 21 5.32 -0.87 -5.92
N ARG A 22 4.94 0.13 -6.72
CA ARG A 22 3.58 0.64 -6.78
C ARG A 22 2.59 -0.41 -7.28
N VAL A 23 2.93 -1.11 -8.36
CA VAL A 23 2.09 -2.18 -8.93
C VAL A 23 1.87 -3.29 -7.90
N VAL A 24 2.93 -3.77 -7.27
CA VAL A 24 2.84 -4.85 -6.26
C VAL A 24 2.04 -4.39 -5.04
N ALA A 25 2.33 -3.20 -4.50
CA ALA A 25 1.59 -2.66 -3.36
C ALA A 25 0.08 -2.50 -3.67
N GLY A 26 -0.25 -2.01 -4.86
CA GLY A 26 -1.64 -1.89 -5.32
C GLY A 26 -2.34 -3.24 -5.43
N ILE A 27 -1.69 -4.23 -6.03
CA ILE A 27 -2.25 -5.60 -6.17
C ILE A 27 -2.49 -6.22 -4.79
N VAL A 28 -1.53 -6.15 -3.88
CA VAL A 28 -1.67 -6.70 -2.52
C VAL A 28 -2.85 -6.06 -1.80
N PHE A 29 -3.04 -4.75 -1.95
CA PHE A 29 -4.17 -4.05 -1.33
C PHE A 29 -5.52 -4.41 -1.95
N ILE A 30 -5.60 -4.54 -3.28
CA ILE A 30 -6.82 -5.02 -3.96
C ILE A 30 -7.19 -6.42 -3.47
N GLN A 31 -6.21 -7.32 -3.32
CA GLN A 31 -6.45 -8.67 -2.80
C GLN A 31 -6.97 -8.65 -1.36
N ASN A 32 -6.39 -7.84 -0.49
CA ASN A 32 -6.84 -7.69 0.89
C ASN A 32 -8.26 -7.10 0.99
N GLY A 33 -8.56 -6.09 0.19
CA GLY A 33 -9.90 -5.52 0.09
C GLY A 33 -10.91 -6.51 -0.48
N GLY A 34 -10.54 -7.24 -1.53
CA GLY A 34 -11.38 -8.28 -2.15
C GLY A 34 -11.66 -9.46 -1.22
N LEU A 35 -10.68 -9.85 -0.41
CA LEU A 35 -10.88 -10.86 0.63
C LEU A 35 -11.95 -10.42 1.65
N LYS A 36 -11.90 -9.16 2.09
CA LYS A 36 -12.84 -8.61 3.08
C LYS A 36 -14.23 -8.36 2.50
N LEU A 37 -14.31 -7.79 1.29
CA LEU A 37 -15.57 -7.37 0.70
C LEU A 37 -16.31 -8.49 -0.02
N PHE A 38 -15.58 -9.37 -0.69
CA PHE A 38 -16.14 -10.37 -1.62
C PHE A 38 -15.83 -11.81 -1.22
N GLY A 39 -15.12 -12.02 -0.11
CA GLY A 39 -14.76 -13.35 0.35
C GLY A 39 -13.73 -14.06 -0.54
N TRP A 40 -12.91 -13.32 -1.29
CA TRP A 40 -11.86 -13.92 -2.12
C TRP A 40 -10.92 -14.81 -1.30
N PHE A 41 -10.38 -15.84 -1.91
CA PHE A 41 -9.41 -16.77 -1.28
C PHE A 41 -9.95 -17.47 -0.02
N GLY A 42 -11.27 -17.63 0.10
CA GLY A 42 -11.89 -18.26 1.26
C GLY A 42 -12.35 -17.30 2.36
N GLY A 43 -12.21 -16.00 2.14
CA GLY A 43 -12.65 -14.97 3.08
C GLY A 43 -11.73 -14.79 4.29
N MET A 44 -12.23 -14.09 5.29
CA MET A 44 -11.44 -13.79 6.49
C MET A 44 -11.18 -15.03 7.36
N PRO A 45 -9.97 -15.20 7.89
CA PRO A 45 -9.64 -16.32 8.76
C PRO A 45 -10.57 -16.39 10.00
N GLY A 46 -10.96 -17.61 10.37
CA GLY A 46 -11.74 -17.85 11.59
C GLY A 46 -13.21 -17.46 11.55
N GLY A 47 -13.78 -17.18 10.34
CA GLY A 47 -15.18 -16.78 10.23
C GLY A 47 -15.49 -15.41 10.87
N MET A 48 -14.49 -14.54 10.94
CA MET A 48 -14.60 -13.20 11.52
C MET A 48 -15.74 -12.43 10.84
N GLU A 49 -16.69 -11.96 11.63
CA GLU A 49 -17.81 -11.17 11.11
C GLU A 49 -17.34 -9.83 10.53
N LEU A 50 -18.00 -9.41 9.45
CA LEU A 50 -17.72 -8.15 8.78
C LEU A 50 -18.24 -6.97 9.64
N SER A 51 -17.43 -6.52 10.59
CA SER A 51 -17.73 -5.31 11.36
C SER A 51 -17.64 -4.07 10.46
N THR A 52 -18.27 -2.97 10.88
CA THR A 52 -18.21 -1.67 10.16
C THR A 52 -16.76 -1.23 9.94
N LEU A 53 -15.89 -1.47 10.91
CA LEU A 53 -14.46 -1.15 10.80
C LEU A 53 -13.78 -1.96 9.68
N ILE A 54 -14.00 -3.28 9.65
CA ILE A 54 -13.41 -4.19 8.66
C ILE A 54 -13.98 -3.89 7.26
N PHE A 55 -15.28 -3.60 7.17
CA PHE A 55 -15.91 -3.22 5.91
C PHE A 55 -15.32 -1.92 5.34
N THR A 56 -15.17 -0.89 6.18
CA THR A 56 -14.55 0.39 5.80
C THR A 56 -13.09 0.18 5.36
N ALA A 57 -12.33 -0.62 6.10
CA ALA A 57 -10.97 -0.99 5.71
C ALA A 57 -10.95 -1.71 4.36
N GLY A 58 -11.86 -2.64 4.13
CA GLY A 58 -11.99 -3.36 2.85
C GLY A 58 -12.24 -2.42 1.66
N ILE A 59 -13.11 -1.43 1.82
CA ILE A 59 -13.35 -0.39 0.79
C ILE A 59 -12.08 0.41 0.52
N LEU A 60 -11.42 0.91 1.56
CA LEU A 60 -10.20 1.69 1.41
C LEU A 60 -9.07 0.87 0.77
N GLU A 61 -8.93 -0.40 1.15
CA GLU A 61 -7.93 -1.31 0.59
C GLU A 61 -8.22 -1.60 -0.88
N PHE A 62 -9.46 -1.91 -1.25
CA PHE A 62 -9.81 -2.27 -2.61
C PHE A 62 -9.67 -1.08 -3.56
N PHE A 63 -10.37 0.02 -3.29
CA PHE A 63 -10.36 1.19 -4.15
C PHE A 63 -9.07 2.00 -4.03
N GLY A 64 -8.50 2.09 -2.84
CA GLY A 64 -7.19 2.70 -2.62
C GLY A 64 -6.09 1.91 -3.32
N GLY A 65 -6.12 0.58 -3.24
CA GLY A 65 -5.21 -0.29 -3.97
C GLY A 65 -5.30 -0.11 -5.48
N LEU A 66 -6.51 0.01 -6.01
CA LEU A 66 -6.74 0.30 -7.44
C LEU A 66 -6.17 1.67 -7.85
N ALA A 67 -6.39 2.69 -7.05
CA ALA A 67 -5.85 4.02 -7.29
C ALA A 67 -4.31 4.03 -7.27
N ILE A 68 -3.69 3.33 -6.31
CA ILE A 68 -2.23 3.17 -6.24
C ILE A 68 -1.72 2.40 -7.45
N LEU A 69 -2.36 1.29 -7.84
CA LEU A 69 -1.98 0.49 -9.02
C LEU A 69 -1.92 1.35 -10.28
N LEU A 70 -2.95 2.15 -10.51
CA LEU A 70 -3.05 3.03 -11.68
C LEU A 70 -2.19 4.29 -11.55
N GLY A 71 -1.76 4.63 -10.35
CA GLY A 71 -1.07 5.89 -10.06
C GLY A 71 -1.99 7.09 -10.21
N PHE A 72 -3.18 7.02 -9.64
CA PHE A 72 -4.21 8.04 -9.68
C PHE A 72 -4.43 8.63 -8.29
N PHE A 73 -4.34 9.95 -8.17
CA PHE A 73 -4.35 10.67 -6.89
C PHE A 73 -3.41 10.03 -5.84
N THR A 74 -2.23 9.61 -6.30
CA THR A 74 -1.33 8.74 -5.53
C THR A 74 -0.96 9.32 -4.18
N ARG A 75 -0.62 10.61 -4.09
CA ARG A 75 -0.16 11.21 -2.83
C ARG A 75 -1.22 11.21 -1.73
N PRO A 76 -2.45 11.75 -1.94
CA PRO A 76 -3.47 11.75 -0.90
C PRO A 76 -3.97 10.34 -0.57
N VAL A 77 -4.14 9.48 -1.60
CA VAL A 77 -4.54 8.09 -1.38
C VAL A 77 -3.48 7.35 -0.55
N ALA A 78 -2.21 7.44 -0.92
CA ALA A 78 -1.13 6.79 -0.20
C ALA A 78 -1.00 7.31 1.25
N PHE A 79 -1.19 8.60 1.49
CA PHE A 79 -1.20 9.15 2.85
C PHE A 79 -2.33 8.53 3.69
N THR A 80 -3.54 8.44 3.14
CA THR A 80 -4.68 7.80 3.80
C THR A 80 -4.42 6.33 4.09
N LEU A 81 -3.89 5.58 3.12
CA LEU A 81 -3.58 4.15 3.29
C LEU A 81 -2.44 3.93 4.29
N SER A 82 -1.44 4.80 4.34
CA SER A 82 -0.38 4.78 5.36
C SER A 82 -0.97 4.93 6.76
N GLY A 83 -1.83 5.93 6.96
CA GLY A 83 -2.53 6.15 8.23
C GLY A 83 -3.40 4.96 8.61
N MET A 84 -4.13 4.37 7.66
CA MET A 84 -4.94 3.18 7.88
C MET A 84 -4.08 1.98 8.34
N MET A 85 -2.90 1.77 7.73
CA MET A 85 -1.98 0.70 8.14
C MET A 85 -1.41 0.93 9.54
N ALA A 86 -1.12 2.18 9.90
CA ALA A 86 -0.71 2.51 11.28
C ALA A 86 -1.82 2.16 12.28
N VAL A 87 -3.06 2.56 12.01
CA VAL A 87 -4.23 2.22 12.85
C VAL A 87 -4.42 0.71 12.93
N ALA A 88 -4.34 -0.01 11.80
CA ALA A 88 -4.45 -1.45 11.74
C ALA A 88 -3.37 -2.15 12.60
N TYR A 89 -2.15 -1.62 12.60
CA TYR A 89 -1.09 -2.14 13.46
C TYR A 89 -1.42 -1.97 14.95
N PHE A 90 -1.80 -0.78 15.38
CA PHE A 90 -2.06 -0.51 16.80
C PHE A 90 -3.31 -1.23 17.31
N ILE A 91 -4.38 -1.27 16.53
CA ILE A 91 -5.65 -1.90 16.96
C ILE A 91 -5.61 -3.42 16.77
N GLY A 92 -5.10 -3.89 15.62
CA GLY A 92 -5.18 -5.30 15.24
C GLY A 92 -4.05 -6.16 15.75
N HIS A 93 -2.85 -5.61 15.88
CA HIS A 93 -1.64 -6.38 16.19
C HIS A 93 -1.02 -6.00 17.52
N ALA A 94 -0.67 -4.73 17.73
CA ALA A 94 0.01 -4.27 18.93
C ALA A 94 -0.82 -4.47 20.21
N SER A 95 -2.14 -4.39 20.11
CA SER A 95 -3.07 -4.64 21.21
C SER A 95 -3.06 -6.08 21.73
N GLN A 96 -2.57 -7.02 20.93
CA GLN A 96 -2.46 -8.45 21.31
C GLN A 96 -1.18 -8.78 22.08
N GLY A 97 -0.32 -7.80 22.35
CA GLY A 97 0.98 -7.94 23.00
C GLY A 97 2.15 -7.72 22.07
N HIS A 98 3.36 -7.74 22.65
CA HIS A 98 4.60 -7.50 21.91
C HIS A 98 4.59 -6.22 21.05
N PHE A 99 4.17 -5.12 21.64
CA PHE A 99 3.90 -3.83 21.01
C PHE A 99 4.98 -3.36 20.02
N PHE A 100 6.27 -3.54 20.38
CA PHE A 100 7.41 -3.11 19.55
C PHE A 100 8.05 -4.25 18.76
N VAL A 101 7.43 -5.43 18.71
CA VAL A 101 7.97 -6.60 18.01
C VAL A 101 6.96 -7.08 16.94
N PRO A 102 6.91 -6.43 15.76
CA PRO A 102 5.96 -6.79 14.69
C PRO A 102 6.05 -8.24 14.24
N LEU A 103 7.22 -8.87 14.40
CA LEU A 103 7.38 -10.29 14.11
C LEU A 103 6.52 -11.15 15.05
N ALA A 104 6.53 -10.83 16.35
CA ALA A 104 5.83 -11.63 17.37
C ALA A 104 4.31 -11.44 17.35
N ASN A 105 3.84 -10.24 16.95
CA ASN A 105 2.41 -9.92 16.86
C ASN A 105 1.84 -10.04 15.44
N GLN A 106 2.62 -10.57 14.48
CA GLN A 106 2.24 -10.75 13.08
C GLN A 106 1.88 -9.42 12.34
N GLY A 107 2.28 -8.29 12.88
CA GLY A 107 2.02 -6.96 12.33
C GLY A 107 3.04 -6.48 11.29
N GLN A 108 4.01 -7.31 10.90
CA GLN A 108 5.04 -6.94 9.92
C GLN A 108 4.46 -6.37 8.61
N PRO A 109 3.43 -6.99 7.99
CA PRO A 109 2.87 -6.45 6.76
C PRO A 109 2.27 -5.06 6.95
N ALA A 110 1.59 -4.81 8.07
CA ALA A 110 0.99 -3.51 8.38
C ALA A 110 2.07 -2.42 8.52
N VAL A 111 3.15 -2.73 9.24
CA VAL A 111 4.28 -1.80 9.40
C VAL A 111 4.95 -1.51 8.05
N LEU A 112 5.30 -2.54 7.28
CA LEU A 112 5.96 -2.36 5.99
C LEU A 112 5.10 -1.58 5.01
N LEU A 113 3.81 -1.90 4.90
CA LEU A 113 2.88 -1.21 4.01
C LEU A 113 2.62 0.23 4.45
N CYS A 114 2.59 0.50 5.76
CA CYS A 114 2.51 1.86 6.29
C CYS A 114 3.63 2.73 5.70
N PHE A 115 4.88 2.27 5.77
CA PHE A 115 6.03 3.03 5.26
C PHE A 115 6.14 3.03 3.73
N ILE A 116 5.72 1.96 3.05
CA ILE A 116 5.63 1.94 1.57
C ILE A 116 4.64 3.02 1.10
N PHE A 117 3.47 3.12 1.72
CA PHE A 117 2.51 4.15 1.36
C PHE A 117 2.98 5.55 1.77
N LEU A 118 3.66 5.69 2.90
CA LEU A 118 4.28 6.97 3.29
C LEU A 118 5.32 7.42 2.25
N PHE A 119 6.10 6.47 1.72
CA PHE A 119 7.01 6.75 0.62
C PHE A 119 6.27 7.28 -0.61
N PHE A 120 5.16 6.64 -1.04
CA PHE A 120 4.38 7.13 -2.17
C PHE A 120 3.66 8.45 -1.89
N ALA A 121 3.28 8.73 -0.66
CA ALA A 121 2.73 10.04 -0.27
C ALA A 121 3.76 11.16 -0.47
N ALA A 122 5.02 10.90 -0.15
CA ALA A 122 6.11 11.85 -0.31
C ALA A 122 6.63 11.93 -1.76
N TYR A 123 6.90 10.77 -2.37
CA TYR A 123 7.51 10.67 -3.71
C TYR A 123 6.49 10.94 -4.83
N GLY A 124 5.25 10.45 -4.68
CA GLY A 124 4.22 10.46 -5.72
C GLY A 124 4.21 9.17 -6.55
N ALA A 125 3.48 9.20 -7.65
CA ALA A 125 3.22 8.02 -8.48
C ALA A 125 4.42 7.52 -9.31
N GLY A 126 5.40 8.37 -9.56
CA GLY A 126 6.54 8.06 -10.43
C GLY A 126 6.16 7.98 -11.92
N LYS A 127 7.02 7.30 -12.68
CA LYS A 127 6.81 7.08 -14.12
C LYS A 127 5.63 6.14 -14.37
N TRP A 128 5.07 6.18 -15.60
CA TRP A 128 3.96 5.30 -16.04
C TRP A 128 2.75 5.33 -15.11
N SER A 129 2.26 6.53 -14.78
CA SER A 129 1.10 6.77 -13.92
C SER A 129 0.09 7.70 -14.58
N ILE A 130 -1.16 7.63 -14.14
CA ILE A 130 -2.22 8.56 -14.57
C ILE A 130 -1.88 9.97 -14.09
N ASP A 131 -1.41 10.14 -12.85
CA ASP A 131 -1.01 11.43 -12.30
C ASP A 131 0.00 12.15 -13.19
N LYS A 132 0.98 11.40 -13.75
CA LYS A 132 1.97 11.97 -14.65
C LYS A 132 1.39 12.37 -16.01
N LYS A 133 0.36 11.67 -16.48
CA LYS A 133 -0.34 12.03 -17.74
C LYS A 133 -1.20 13.28 -17.56
N LEU A 134 -1.79 13.47 -16.39
CA LEU A 134 -2.64 14.63 -16.10
C LEU A 134 -1.85 15.91 -15.82
N GLN A 135 -0.56 15.81 -15.51
CA GLN A 135 0.35 16.97 -15.32
C GLN A 135 0.92 17.54 -16.63
N LYS A 136 0.59 16.95 -17.78
CA LYS A 136 0.94 17.46 -19.12
C LYS A 136 -0.16 18.33 -19.68
#